data_e56e86f0a4539e7e5e7491e4048e1b2b
#
_entry.id   e56e86f0a4539e7e5e7491e4048e1b2b
#
_cell.length_a   1.000
_cell.length_b   1.000
_cell.length_c   1.000
_cell.angle_alpha   90.00
_cell.angle_beta   90.00
_cell.angle_gamma   90.00
#
_symmetry.space_group_name_H-M   'P 1'
#
loop_
_entity.id
_entity.type
_entity.pdbx_description
1 polymer ?
#
loop_
_entity_poly.entity_id
_entity_poly.type
_entity_poly.pdbx_seq_one_letter_code
_entity_poly.pdbx_strand_id
1 'polypeptide(L)'
;TYFEGVTPNLDTITALPVQGLHVDLVHGKDDVAELHKRLPSDWLLSAGLINGRNVWRADLTEKYAQIKDIVGKRDLWVASSCSLLHSPIDLSVETRLDAEVKSWFAFALQKCHELALLRDALNSGDTAALAEWSAPIQARRHSTRVHNPAVEKRLAAITAQDSQRANVYEVRAEAQRARFKL
;
A
#
# COMPACT_ATOMS: atom_id res chain seq x y z
N THR A 1 -13.98 6.51 -0.49
CA THR A 1 -12.89 7.46 -0.23
C THR A 1 -11.59 6.92 -0.79
N TYR A 2 -10.66 7.81 -1.18
CA TYR A 2 -9.34 7.46 -1.71
C TYR A 2 -8.25 8.29 -1.04
N PHE A 3 -7.02 7.76 -1.05
CA PHE A 3 -5.80 8.48 -0.73
C PHE A 3 -5.75 9.04 0.68
N GLU A 4 -5.96 8.31 1.67
CA GLU A 4 -5.71 8.56 3.09
C GLU A 4 -6.84 7.97 3.96
N GLY A 5 -6.62 8.01 5.27
CA GLY A 5 -7.57 7.51 6.25
C GLY A 5 -8.80 8.37 6.44
N VAL A 6 -9.85 7.77 6.97
CA VAL A 6 -11.15 8.43 7.18
C VAL A 6 -11.47 8.70 8.65
N THR A 7 -10.68 8.16 9.57
CA THR A 7 -10.94 8.24 11.02
C THR A 7 -11.24 9.66 11.53
N PRO A 8 -10.54 10.72 11.09
CA PRO A 8 -10.83 12.09 11.55
C PRO A 8 -12.21 12.61 11.13
N ASN A 9 -12.80 12.01 10.09
CA ASN A 9 -14.06 12.45 9.48
C ASN A 9 -15.23 11.47 9.70
N LEU A 10 -15.04 10.43 10.54
CA LEU A 10 -16.04 9.37 10.69
C LEU A 10 -17.40 9.88 11.15
N ASP A 11 -17.48 10.87 12.04
CA ASP A 11 -18.75 11.42 12.51
C ASP A 11 -19.55 12.06 11.36
N THR A 12 -18.85 12.75 10.45
CA THR A 12 -19.49 13.31 9.24
C THR A 12 -19.91 12.20 8.27
N ILE A 13 -19.03 11.21 8.05
CA ILE A 13 -19.27 10.10 7.13
C ILE A 13 -20.48 9.27 7.58
N THR A 14 -20.59 8.95 8.87
CA THR A 14 -21.70 8.13 9.40
C THR A 14 -23.06 8.85 9.37
N ALA A 15 -23.06 10.17 9.20
CA ALA A 15 -24.27 10.95 8.99
C ALA A 15 -24.73 11.02 7.52
N LEU A 16 -23.94 10.50 6.58
CA LEU A 16 -24.31 10.51 5.15
C LEU A 16 -25.39 9.47 4.85
N PRO A 17 -26.33 9.76 3.93
CA PRO A 17 -27.38 8.83 3.51
C PRO A 17 -26.83 7.79 2.52
N VAL A 18 -25.90 6.96 2.96
CA VAL A 18 -25.26 5.90 2.16
C VAL A 18 -25.34 4.54 2.88
N GLN A 19 -25.14 3.47 2.14
CA GLN A 19 -25.26 2.09 2.64
C GLN A 19 -23.92 1.37 2.71
N GLY A 20 -22.82 2.06 2.49
CA GLY A 20 -21.49 1.48 2.56
C GLY A 20 -20.38 2.52 2.39
N LEU A 21 -19.19 2.10 2.75
CA LEU A 21 -17.99 2.93 2.70
C LEU A 21 -16.83 2.16 2.08
N HIS A 22 -16.16 2.75 1.08
CA HIS A 22 -14.86 2.29 0.65
C HIS A 22 -13.77 3.07 1.37
N VAL A 23 -12.76 2.35 1.90
CA VAL A 23 -11.63 2.93 2.64
C VAL A 23 -10.31 2.46 2.02
N ASP A 24 -9.40 3.39 1.77
CA ASP A 24 -8.01 3.09 1.40
C ASP A 24 -7.22 2.65 2.66
N LEU A 25 -7.01 1.35 2.81
CA LEU A 25 -6.26 0.75 3.91
C LEU A 25 -4.76 0.57 3.60
N VAL A 26 -4.29 1.13 2.49
CA VAL A 26 -2.88 1.12 2.10
C VAL A 26 -2.19 2.43 2.50
N HIS A 27 -2.79 3.56 2.15
CA HIS A 27 -2.26 4.89 2.46
C HIS A 27 -2.92 5.48 3.71
N GLY A 28 -4.19 5.15 3.96
CA GLY A 28 -4.87 5.40 5.21
C GLY A 28 -4.33 4.47 6.30
N LYS A 29 -4.06 5.05 7.47
CA LYS A 29 -3.62 4.29 8.65
C LYS A 29 -4.77 3.99 9.59
N ASP A 30 -5.96 3.81 9.03
CA ASP A 30 -7.16 3.50 9.80
C ASP A 30 -7.06 2.10 10.40
N ASP A 31 -7.43 2.00 11.65
CA ASP A 31 -7.62 0.71 12.31
C ASP A 31 -8.93 0.08 11.83
N VAL A 32 -8.84 -1.09 11.20
CA VAL A 32 -10.01 -1.81 10.68
C VAL A 32 -10.98 -2.20 11.80
N ALA A 33 -10.48 -2.52 12.98
CA ALA A 33 -11.32 -2.87 14.13
C ALA A 33 -12.09 -1.64 14.64
N GLU A 34 -11.45 -0.47 14.63
CA GLU A 34 -12.11 0.79 14.99
C GLU A 34 -13.16 1.20 13.96
N LEU A 35 -12.86 1.07 12.67
CA LEU A 35 -13.83 1.28 11.59
C LEU A 35 -15.04 0.35 11.75
N HIS A 36 -14.79 -0.95 12.02
CA HIS A 36 -15.86 -1.92 12.23
C HIS A 36 -16.78 -1.54 13.41
N LYS A 37 -16.25 -0.99 14.49
CA LYS A 37 -17.05 -0.57 15.66
C LYS A 37 -17.87 0.69 15.41
N ARG A 38 -17.33 1.65 14.66
CA ARG A 38 -17.93 2.98 14.49
C ARG A 38 -18.88 3.10 13.31
N LEU A 39 -18.68 2.31 12.26
CA LEU A 39 -19.58 2.29 11.10
C LEU A 39 -20.90 1.59 11.47
N PRO A 40 -22.05 2.05 10.95
CA PRO A 40 -23.32 1.35 11.09
C PRO A 40 -23.19 -0.13 10.73
N SER A 41 -23.85 -1.00 11.49
CA SER A 41 -23.69 -2.45 11.36
C SER A 41 -24.20 -3.01 10.03
N ASP A 42 -25.16 -2.33 9.42
CA ASP A 42 -25.79 -2.62 8.14
C ASP A 42 -25.03 -2.05 6.93
N TRP A 43 -23.97 -1.29 7.17
CA TRP A 43 -23.15 -0.77 6.07
C TRP A 43 -22.17 -1.80 5.54
N LEU A 44 -22.08 -1.89 4.22
CA LEU A 44 -20.99 -2.56 3.54
C LEU A 44 -19.65 -1.85 3.78
N LEU A 45 -18.62 -2.58 4.16
CA LEU A 45 -17.23 -2.09 4.15
C LEU A 45 -16.49 -2.62 2.92
N SER A 46 -16.10 -1.72 2.03
CA SER A 46 -15.18 -2.03 0.94
C SER A 46 -13.75 -1.70 1.36
N ALA A 47 -12.98 -2.74 1.64
CA ALA A 47 -11.62 -2.63 2.16
C ALA A 47 -10.59 -2.56 1.03
N GLY A 48 -10.00 -1.39 0.82
CA GLY A 48 -8.97 -1.12 -0.18
C GLY A 48 -7.60 -1.63 0.25
N LEU A 49 -7.37 -2.94 0.16
CA LEU A 49 -6.17 -3.63 0.67
C LEU A 49 -5.02 -3.68 -0.33
N ILE A 50 -5.32 -3.71 -1.63
CA ILE A 50 -4.32 -3.82 -2.69
C ILE A 50 -4.00 -2.44 -3.25
N ASN A 51 -2.72 -2.07 -3.23
CA ASN A 51 -2.30 -0.76 -3.69
C ASN A 51 -2.55 -0.57 -5.19
N GLY A 52 -3.47 0.34 -5.55
CA GLY A 52 -3.82 0.66 -6.94
C GLY A 52 -2.87 1.66 -7.61
N ARG A 53 -1.89 2.23 -6.90
CA ARG A 53 -1.00 3.31 -7.39
C ARG A 53 0.45 2.88 -7.58
N ASN A 54 0.77 1.62 -7.35
CA ASN A 54 2.11 1.11 -7.55
C ASN A 54 2.09 -0.16 -8.41
N VAL A 55 3.27 -0.65 -8.73
CA VAL A 55 3.48 -1.85 -9.56
C VAL A 55 3.97 -3.05 -8.75
N TRP A 56 3.99 -2.93 -7.43
CA TRP A 56 4.53 -3.97 -6.57
C TRP A 56 3.49 -5.05 -6.25
N ARG A 57 3.94 -6.30 -6.21
CA ARG A 57 3.18 -7.42 -5.67
C ARG A 57 2.89 -7.18 -4.19
N ALA A 58 1.67 -7.45 -3.76
CA ALA A 58 1.27 -7.33 -2.37
C ALA A 58 1.72 -8.55 -1.54
N ASP A 59 2.05 -8.32 -0.27
CA ASP A 59 2.17 -9.37 0.73
C ASP A 59 0.76 -9.75 1.20
N LEU A 60 0.18 -10.79 0.59
CA LEU A 60 -1.20 -11.18 0.86
C LEU A 60 -1.39 -11.80 2.24
N THR A 61 -0.35 -12.37 2.83
CA THR A 61 -0.42 -12.87 4.21
C THR A 61 -0.61 -11.73 5.21
N GLU A 62 0.07 -10.61 4.99
CA GLU A 62 -0.12 -9.39 5.78
C GLU A 62 -1.52 -8.82 5.59
N LYS A 63 -2.00 -8.74 4.33
CA LYS A 63 -3.34 -8.21 4.03
C LYS A 63 -4.47 -9.07 4.59
N TYR A 64 -4.33 -10.37 4.56
CA TYR A 64 -5.25 -11.30 5.20
C TYR A 64 -5.31 -11.07 6.73
N ALA A 65 -4.14 -10.99 7.38
CA ALA A 65 -4.07 -10.75 8.82
C ALA A 65 -4.72 -9.42 9.24
N GLN A 66 -4.64 -8.39 8.39
CA GLN A 66 -5.20 -7.07 8.64
C GLN A 66 -6.74 -7.09 8.74
N ILE A 67 -7.43 -8.04 8.08
CA ILE A 67 -8.90 -7.97 7.91
C ILE A 67 -9.64 -9.22 8.39
N LYS A 68 -8.97 -10.35 8.60
CA LYS A 68 -9.60 -11.64 8.92
C LYS A 68 -10.56 -11.58 10.11
N ASP A 69 -10.30 -10.73 11.10
CA ASP A 69 -11.05 -10.69 12.35
C ASP A 69 -12.43 -10.04 12.22
N ILE A 70 -12.72 -9.39 11.08
CA ILE A 70 -14.04 -8.79 10.79
C ILE A 70 -14.87 -9.59 9.78
N VAL A 71 -14.31 -10.69 9.24
CA VAL A 71 -15.02 -11.60 8.31
C VAL A 71 -16.24 -12.19 9.03
N GLY A 72 -17.39 -12.21 8.36
CA GLY A 72 -18.65 -12.69 8.89
C GLY A 72 -19.33 -11.78 9.93
N LYS A 73 -18.72 -10.66 10.32
CA LYS A 73 -19.28 -9.69 11.26
C LYS A 73 -20.00 -8.53 10.59
N ARG A 74 -19.81 -8.35 9.29
CA ARG A 74 -20.49 -7.38 8.42
C ARG A 74 -20.29 -7.77 6.96
N ASP A 75 -21.08 -7.13 6.08
CA ASP A 75 -20.83 -7.22 4.64
C ASP A 75 -19.49 -6.58 4.30
N LEU A 76 -18.62 -7.38 3.66
CA LEU A 76 -17.21 -7.03 3.40
C LEU A 76 -16.86 -7.30 1.94
N TRP A 77 -16.30 -6.29 1.28
CA TRP A 77 -15.65 -6.42 -0.01
C TRP A 77 -14.15 -6.19 0.11
N VAL A 78 -13.35 -7.03 -0.53
CA VAL A 78 -11.93 -6.76 -0.76
C VAL A 78 -11.75 -6.00 -2.06
N ALA A 79 -10.96 -4.94 -2.03
CA ALA A 79 -10.81 -4.03 -3.15
C ALA A 79 -9.37 -3.52 -3.29
N SER A 80 -9.04 -2.91 -4.44
CA SER A 80 -7.87 -2.05 -4.55
C SER A 80 -8.09 -0.73 -3.81
N SER A 81 -7.01 -0.11 -3.33
CA SER A 81 -7.06 1.15 -2.58
C SER A 81 -7.63 2.32 -3.39
N CYS A 82 -7.49 2.24 -4.71
CA CYS A 82 -8.07 3.16 -5.70
C CYS A 82 -8.15 2.48 -7.07
N SER A 83 -8.52 3.25 -8.11
CA SER A 83 -8.56 2.74 -9.49
C SER A 83 -7.22 2.15 -9.94
N LEU A 84 -7.25 1.00 -10.63
CA LEU A 84 -6.08 0.36 -11.25
C LEU A 84 -5.60 1.07 -12.53
N LEU A 85 -6.23 2.16 -12.96
CA LEU A 85 -5.78 3.00 -14.08
C LEU A 85 -4.36 3.56 -13.88
N HIS A 86 -3.87 3.58 -12.66
CA HIS A 86 -2.52 4.04 -12.32
C HIS A 86 -1.44 2.94 -12.48
N SER A 87 -1.83 1.73 -12.84
CA SER A 87 -0.93 0.58 -13.04
C SER A 87 -0.94 0.15 -14.51
N PRO A 88 0.19 -0.32 -15.08
CA PRO A 88 0.19 -1.00 -16.37
C PRO A 88 -0.78 -2.20 -16.36
N ILE A 89 -1.23 -2.64 -17.53
CA ILE A 89 -2.33 -3.62 -17.61
C ILE A 89 -1.84 -5.02 -17.22
N ASP A 90 -0.81 -5.54 -17.90
CA ASP A 90 -0.39 -6.94 -17.75
C ASP A 90 1.13 -7.08 -17.70
N LEU A 91 1.61 -7.70 -16.63
CA LEU A 91 3.03 -7.99 -16.41
C LEU A 91 3.56 -9.08 -17.40
N SER A 92 2.69 -9.90 -17.99
CA SER A 92 3.11 -10.98 -18.88
C SER A 92 3.87 -10.45 -20.11
N VAL A 93 3.49 -9.26 -20.60
CA VAL A 93 4.11 -8.60 -21.75
C VAL A 93 5.53 -8.07 -21.51
N GLU A 94 5.94 -7.99 -20.26
CA GLU A 94 7.29 -7.55 -19.87
C GLU A 94 8.29 -8.70 -20.06
N THR A 95 8.77 -8.90 -21.27
CA THR A 95 9.64 -10.02 -21.67
C THR A 95 11.12 -9.79 -21.37
N ARG A 96 11.55 -8.53 -21.13
CA ARG A 96 12.95 -8.18 -20.90
C ARG A 96 13.32 -8.02 -19.43
N LEU A 97 12.36 -8.14 -18.52
CA LEU A 97 12.62 -8.12 -17.09
C LEU A 97 13.29 -9.42 -16.64
N ASP A 98 14.29 -9.29 -15.81
CA ASP A 98 14.88 -10.40 -15.07
C ASP A 98 13.81 -11.14 -14.24
N ALA A 99 13.90 -12.45 -14.17
CA ALA A 99 12.86 -13.29 -13.55
C ALA A 99 12.67 -12.98 -12.06
N GLU A 100 13.76 -12.74 -11.31
CA GLU A 100 13.67 -12.38 -9.90
C GLU A 100 12.97 -11.04 -9.73
N VAL A 101 13.39 -10.01 -10.45
CA VAL A 101 12.80 -8.67 -10.40
C VAL A 101 11.35 -8.69 -10.87
N LYS A 102 11.04 -9.43 -11.94
CA LYS A 102 9.68 -9.61 -12.45
C LYS A 102 8.75 -10.23 -11.40
N SER A 103 9.26 -11.14 -10.58
CA SER A 103 8.48 -11.80 -9.52
C SER A 103 8.01 -10.82 -8.41
N TRP A 104 8.61 -9.66 -8.29
CA TRP A 104 8.25 -8.63 -7.31
C TRP A 104 7.13 -7.70 -7.78
N PHE A 105 6.75 -7.78 -9.06
CA PHE A 105 5.74 -6.91 -9.65
C PHE A 105 4.36 -7.55 -9.71
N ALA A 106 3.35 -6.69 -9.69
CA ALA A 106 1.96 -7.00 -9.98
C ALA A 106 1.32 -5.79 -10.66
N PHE A 107 0.94 -5.95 -11.93
CA PHE A 107 0.21 -4.95 -12.70
C PHE A 107 -1.30 -5.14 -12.52
N ALA A 108 -2.14 -4.40 -13.25
CA ALA A 108 -3.58 -4.40 -13.00
C ALA A 108 -4.22 -5.80 -13.02
N LEU A 109 -3.90 -6.64 -13.99
CA LEU A 109 -4.42 -8.02 -14.05
C LEU A 109 -3.93 -8.87 -12.87
N GLN A 110 -2.67 -8.76 -12.49
CA GLN A 110 -2.12 -9.47 -11.34
C GLN A 110 -2.72 -8.96 -10.03
N LYS A 111 -3.02 -7.66 -9.91
CA LYS A 111 -3.72 -7.09 -8.74
C LYS A 111 -5.17 -7.57 -8.64
N CYS A 112 -5.86 -7.78 -9.75
CA CYS A 112 -7.16 -8.45 -9.76
C CYS A 112 -7.04 -9.90 -9.27
N HIS A 113 -5.97 -10.61 -9.63
CA HIS A 113 -5.69 -11.95 -9.11
C HIS A 113 -5.41 -11.93 -7.59
N GLU A 114 -4.64 -10.95 -7.10
CA GLU A 114 -4.43 -10.74 -5.66
C GLU A 114 -5.75 -10.60 -4.88
N LEU A 115 -6.70 -9.85 -5.42
CA LEU A 115 -8.03 -9.69 -4.83
C LEU A 115 -8.82 -11.02 -4.81
N ALA A 116 -8.73 -11.81 -5.89
CA ALA A 116 -9.37 -13.13 -5.96
C ALA A 116 -8.79 -14.09 -4.91
N LEU A 117 -7.46 -14.16 -4.77
CA LEU A 117 -6.79 -14.97 -3.75
C LEU A 117 -7.21 -14.57 -2.33
N LEU A 118 -7.25 -13.27 -2.03
CA LEU A 118 -7.70 -12.77 -0.73
C LEU A 118 -9.15 -13.16 -0.45
N ARG A 119 -10.06 -12.95 -1.41
CA ARG A 119 -11.47 -13.34 -1.29
C ARG A 119 -11.61 -14.83 -0.97
N ASP A 120 -10.91 -15.67 -1.72
CA ASP A 120 -11.02 -17.12 -1.58
C ASP A 120 -10.49 -17.59 -0.22
N ALA A 121 -9.37 -17.04 0.24
CA ALA A 121 -8.82 -17.34 1.56
C ALA A 121 -9.72 -16.85 2.70
N LEU A 122 -10.33 -15.66 2.58
CA LEU A 122 -11.24 -15.11 3.59
C LEU A 122 -12.54 -15.94 3.68
N ASN A 123 -12.99 -16.54 2.57
CA ASN A 123 -14.17 -17.39 2.55
C ASN A 123 -13.90 -18.83 3.04
N SER A 124 -12.75 -19.39 2.72
CA SER A 124 -12.42 -20.79 3.02
C SER A 124 -11.62 -20.98 4.32
N GLY A 125 -10.88 -19.97 4.74
CA GLY A 125 -9.85 -20.07 5.78
C GLY A 125 -8.52 -20.68 5.31
N ASP A 126 -8.44 -21.15 4.05
CA ASP A 126 -7.18 -21.69 3.49
C ASP A 126 -6.28 -20.55 3.01
N THR A 127 -5.08 -20.47 3.58
CA THR A 127 -4.10 -19.41 3.30
C THR A 127 -2.89 -19.89 2.51
N ALA A 128 -2.88 -21.14 2.04
CA ALA A 128 -1.71 -21.71 1.32
C ALA A 128 -1.34 -20.90 0.07
N ALA A 129 -2.33 -20.55 -0.76
CA ALA A 129 -2.13 -19.74 -1.95
C ALA A 129 -1.63 -18.31 -1.64
N LEU A 130 -2.02 -17.75 -0.48
CA LEU A 130 -1.51 -16.43 -0.04
C LEU A 130 -0.03 -16.50 0.32
N ALA A 131 0.39 -17.56 1.00
CA ALA A 131 1.79 -17.77 1.36
C ALA A 131 2.66 -17.95 0.11
N GLU A 132 2.22 -18.78 -0.84
CA GLU A 132 2.90 -18.98 -2.12
C GLU A 132 3.02 -17.67 -2.91
N TRP A 133 1.94 -16.90 -3.02
CA TRP A 133 1.96 -15.61 -3.69
C TRP A 133 2.90 -14.60 -3.01
N SER A 134 2.96 -14.59 -1.69
CA SER A 134 3.76 -13.63 -0.91
C SER A 134 5.26 -14.00 -0.86
N ALA A 135 5.63 -15.24 -1.14
CA ALA A 135 7.01 -15.72 -1.03
C ALA A 135 8.06 -14.84 -1.77
N PRO A 136 7.84 -14.38 -3.03
CA PRO A 136 8.80 -13.50 -3.70
C PRO A 136 9.02 -12.16 -2.99
N ILE A 137 7.99 -11.61 -2.34
CA ILE A 137 8.10 -10.35 -1.60
C ILE A 137 8.86 -10.55 -0.29
N GLN A 138 8.67 -11.68 0.38
CA GLN A 138 9.47 -12.04 1.55
C GLN A 138 10.94 -12.23 1.16
N ALA A 139 11.22 -12.93 0.06
CA ALA A 139 12.58 -13.12 -0.46
C ALA A 139 13.24 -11.78 -0.86
N ARG A 140 12.50 -10.84 -1.45
CA ARG A 140 12.99 -9.50 -1.79
C ARG A 140 13.58 -8.77 -0.59
N ARG A 141 13.03 -8.95 0.61
CA ARG A 141 13.52 -8.30 1.84
C ARG A 141 14.97 -8.65 2.16
N HIS A 142 15.48 -9.76 1.63
CA HIS A 142 16.84 -10.27 1.86
C HIS A 142 17.70 -10.30 0.58
N SER A 143 17.15 -9.82 -0.55
CA SER A 143 17.87 -9.83 -1.82
C SER A 143 19.04 -8.83 -1.81
N THR A 144 20.21 -9.27 -2.27
CA THR A 144 21.37 -8.40 -2.45
C THR A 144 21.16 -7.29 -3.48
N ARG A 145 20.11 -7.39 -4.30
CA ARG A 145 19.72 -6.34 -5.26
C ARG A 145 19.11 -5.13 -4.58
N VAL A 146 18.50 -5.29 -3.41
CA VAL A 146 17.91 -4.19 -2.63
C VAL A 146 18.75 -3.78 -1.43
N HIS A 147 19.73 -4.59 -1.04
CA HIS A 147 20.65 -4.32 0.05
C HIS A 147 22.06 -4.07 -0.49
N ASN A 148 22.58 -2.87 -0.25
CA ASN A 148 23.93 -2.50 -0.60
C ASN A 148 24.70 -2.09 0.68
N PRO A 149 25.64 -2.92 1.16
CA PRO A 149 26.37 -2.65 2.42
C PRO A 149 27.08 -1.29 2.45
N ALA A 150 27.57 -0.81 1.30
CA ALA A 150 28.21 0.51 1.22
C ALA A 150 27.20 1.65 1.43
N VAL A 151 25.99 1.51 0.88
CA VAL A 151 24.89 2.48 1.08
C VAL A 151 24.40 2.42 2.52
N GLU A 152 24.21 1.23 3.08
CA GLU A 152 23.79 1.03 4.48
C GLU A 152 24.78 1.63 5.46
N LYS A 153 26.09 1.41 5.24
CA LYS A 153 27.16 2.02 6.04
C LYS A 153 27.11 3.55 5.97
N ARG A 154 26.90 4.11 4.77
CA ARG A 154 26.78 5.56 4.59
C ARG A 154 25.53 6.10 5.27
N LEU A 155 24.40 5.40 5.14
CA LEU A 155 23.14 5.80 5.78
C LEU A 155 23.26 5.80 7.31
N ALA A 156 23.88 4.77 7.89
CA ALA A 156 24.13 4.68 9.34
C ALA A 156 25.07 5.77 9.86
N ALA A 157 25.91 6.35 9.00
CA ALA A 157 26.82 7.44 9.35
C ALA A 157 26.18 8.84 9.26
N ILE A 158 24.95 8.95 8.73
CA ILE A 158 24.26 10.25 8.65
C ILE A 158 23.86 10.72 10.05
N THR A 159 24.19 11.96 10.34
CA THR A 159 23.91 12.63 11.61
C THR A 159 22.90 13.77 11.42
N ALA A 160 22.39 14.32 12.52
CA ALA A 160 21.55 15.52 12.48
C ALA A 160 22.26 16.71 11.81
N GLN A 161 23.61 16.77 11.92
CA GLN A 161 24.43 17.81 11.29
C GLN A 161 24.33 17.76 9.76
N ASP A 162 24.31 16.56 9.17
CA ASP A 162 24.21 16.37 7.70
C ASP A 162 22.87 16.88 7.14
N SER A 163 21.84 16.94 7.97
CA SER A 163 20.52 17.46 7.61
C SER A 163 20.40 18.99 7.77
N GLN A 164 21.38 19.63 8.42
CA GLN A 164 21.35 21.07 8.65
C GLN A 164 21.86 21.82 7.42
N ARG A 165 21.18 22.90 7.09
CA ARG A 165 21.62 23.82 6.04
C ARG A 165 22.59 24.82 6.61
N ALA A 166 23.69 25.05 5.91
CA ALA A 166 24.76 25.94 6.35
C ALA A 166 24.32 27.40 6.59
N ASN A 167 23.31 27.87 5.85
CA ASN A 167 22.85 29.26 5.91
C ASN A 167 21.32 29.35 6.04
N VAL A 168 20.83 30.47 6.55
CA VAL A 168 19.39 30.81 6.56
C VAL A 168 18.86 30.95 5.14
N TYR A 169 17.53 30.92 5.02
CA TYR A 169 16.86 30.87 3.70
C TYR A 169 17.25 32.04 2.80
N GLU A 170 17.29 33.28 3.32
CA GLU A 170 17.54 34.50 2.56
C GLU A 170 18.91 34.45 1.88
N VAL A 171 19.96 34.06 2.62
CA VAL A 171 21.33 33.94 2.11
C VAL A 171 21.42 32.84 1.03
N ARG A 172 20.74 31.75 1.25
CA ARG A 172 20.72 30.66 0.24
C ARG A 172 19.95 31.02 -1.02
N ALA A 173 18.83 31.75 -0.87
CA ALA A 173 18.00 32.18 -2.00
C ALA A 173 18.79 33.19 -2.88
N GLU A 174 19.50 34.13 -2.26
CA GLU A 174 20.36 35.05 -2.99
C GLU A 174 21.50 34.38 -3.72
N ALA A 175 22.22 33.45 -3.06
CA ALA A 175 23.28 32.67 -3.66
C ALA A 175 22.77 31.82 -4.83
N GLN A 176 21.57 31.23 -4.72
CA GLN A 176 20.95 30.45 -5.80
C GLN A 176 20.55 31.32 -6.98
N ARG A 177 19.95 32.49 -6.74
CA ARG A 177 19.64 33.49 -7.80
C ARG A 177 20.89 33.89 -8.57
N ALA A 178 21.96 34.23 -7.84
CA ALA A 178 23.23 34.60 -8.46
C ALA A 178 23.83 33.44 -9.27
N ARG A 179 23.80 32.21 -8.74
CA ARG A 179 24.37 31.00 -9.39
C ARG A 179 23.62 30.59 -10.64
N PHE A 180 22.30 30.63 -10.61
CA PHE A 180 21.45 30.15 -11.69
C PHE A 180 20.89 31.28 -12.57
N LYS A 181 21.24 32.52 -12.31
CA LYS A 181 20.77 33.70 -13.06
C LYS A 181 19.25 33.81 -13.11
N LEU A 182 18.58 33.56 -11.98
CA LEU A 182 17.12 33.61 -11.83
C LEU A 182 16.69 35.03 -11.44
#